data_01236cb9034326b7261e073b9246012a
#
_entry.id   01236cb9034326b7261e073b9246012a
#
_cell.length_a   1.000
_cell.length_b   1.000
_cell.length_c   1.000
_cell.angle_alpha   90.00
_cell.angle_beta   90.00
_cell.angle_gamma   90.00
#
_symmetry.space_group_name_H-M   'P 1'
#
loop_
_entity.id
_entity.type
_entity.pdbx_description
1 polymer ?
#
loop_
_entity_poly.entity_id
_entity_poly.type
_entity_poly.pdbx_seq_one_letter_code
_entity_poly.pdbx_strand_id
1 'polypeptide(L)'
;LRPAPKIFKETCHIDWKKTSEQIHNLVRGLSPYPAAWCEWISPDNNRFGVKIYRTTPLPSKHNYAPGSIHTDGKNHIDIACTDGFIRIEELQLAGKKRMAAPDLLRGFHLNDEFRCE
;
A
#
# COMPACT_ATOMS: atom_id res chain seq x y z
N LEU A 1 7.27 -6.48 -28.05
CA LEU A 1 7.32 -6.66 -27.24
C LEU A 1 7.53 -5.95 -26.03
N ARG A 2 8.00 -5.19 -25.65
CA ARG A 2 8.35 -4.60 -24.59
C ARG A 2 7.43 -3.69 -23.95
N PRO A 3 6.41 -3.01 -24.53
CA PRO A 3 5.48 -2.12 -23.83
C PRO A 3 4.61 -2.83 -22.80
N ALA A 4 4.37 -4.10 -23.00
CA ALA A 4 3.48 -4.84 -22.12
C ALA A 4 3.85 -4.76 -20.64
N PRO A 5 5.11 -4.93 -20.21
CA PRO A 5 5.43 -4.80 -18.77
C PRO A 5 5.10 -3.44 -18.20
N LYS A 6 5.27 -2.39 -18.98
CA LYS A 6 5.00 -1.04 -18.53
C LYS A 6 3.50 -0.81 -18.36
N ILE A 7 2.70 -1.22 -19.32
CA ILE A 7 1.24 -1.10 -19.24
C ILE A 7 0.70 -1.89 -18.06
N PHE A 8 1.21 -3.08 -17.90
CA PHE A 8 0.79 -3.96 -16.83
C PHE A 8 1.08 -3.35 -15.47
N LYS A 9 2.24 -2.73 -15.33
CA LYS A 9 2.63 -2.07 -14.10
C LYS A 9 1.68 -0.92 -13.76
N GLU A 10 1.31 -0.12 -14.73
CA GLU A 10 0.37 0.97 -14.52
C GLU A 10 -1.01 0.45 -14.09
N THR A 11 -1.46 -0.64 -14.67
CA THR A 11 -2.74 -1.26 -14.34
C THR A 11 -2.77 -1.75 -12.90
N CYS A 12 -1.63 -2.15 -12.36
CA CYS A 12 -1.54 -2.67 -11.00
C CYS A 12 -1.29 -1.59 -9.95
N HIS A 13 -1.08 -0.35 -10.37
CA HIS A 13 -0.83 0.74 -9.42
C HIS A 13 -2.10 1.09 -8.66
N ILE A 14 -1.99 1.14 -7.34
CA ILE A 14 -3.14 1.42 -6.47
C ILE A 14 -3.48 2.91 -6.52
N ASP A 15 -4.76 3.21 -6.75
CA ASP A 15 -5.28 4.56 -6.71
C ASP A 15 -6.01 4.76 -5.37
N TRP A 16 -5.39 5.48 -4.46
CA TRP A 16 -5.93 5.68 -3.11
C TRP A 16 -7.17 6.57 -3.08
N LYS A 17 -7.54 7.19 -4.19
CA LYS A 17 -8.76 7.98 -4.31
C LYS A 17 -9.99 7.10 -4.50
N LYS A 18 -9.82 5.82 -4.68
CA LYS A 18 -10.94 4.88 -4.79
C LYS A 18 -11.42 4.45 -3.41
N THR A 19 -12.51 3.70 -3.38
CA THR A 19 -13.07 3.22 -2.11
C THR A 19 -12.23 2.08 -1.56
N SER A 20 -12.38 1.83 -0.25
CA SER A 20 -11.66 0.73 0.38
C SER A 20 -12.00 -0.61 -0.26
N GLU A 21 -13.26 -0.81 -0.63
CA GLU A 21 -13.68 -2.05 -1.29
C GLU A 21 -13.02 -2.20 -2.66
N GLN A 22 -12.97 -1.13 -3.45
CA GLN A 22 -12.35 -1.17 -4.78
C GLN A 22 -10.86 -1.49 -4.68
N ILE A 23 -10.18 -0.87 -3.73
CA ILE A 23 -8.75 -1.11 -3.53
C ILE A 23 -8.52 -2.54 -3.06
N HIS A 24 -9.31 -3.01 -2.10
CA HIS A 24 -9.21 -4.37 -1.60
C HIS A 24 -9.41 -5.39 -2.72
N ASN A 25 -10.41 -5.17 -3.59
CA ASN A 25 -10.68 -6.06 -4.70
C ASN A 25 -9.54 -6.06 -5.72
N LEU A 26 -8.93 -4.91 -5.95
CA LEU A 26 -7.77 -4.82 -6.85
C LEU A 26 -6.61 -5.66 -6.31
N VAL A 27 -6.30 -5.50 -5.04
CA VAL A 27 -5.22 -6.27 -4.40
C VAL A 27 -5.51 -7.76 -4.50
N ARG A 28 -6.73 -8.15 -4.15
CA ARG A 28 -7.12 -9.56 -4.15
C ARG A 28 -7.07 -10.17 -5.55
N GLY A 29 -7.50 -9.41 -6.54
CA GLY A 29 -7.52 -9.89 -7.92
C GLY A 29 -6.13 -10.01 -8.54
N LEU A 30 -5.16 -9.25 -8.07
CA LEU A 30 -3.80 -9.25 -8.62
C LEU A 30 -2.82 -10.10 -7.81
N SER A 31 -3.18 -10.51 -6.61
CA SER A 31 -2.31 -11.32 -5.77
C SER A 31 -2.37 -12.79 -6.19
N PRO A 32 -1.26 -13.54 -6.17
CA PRO A 32 0.07 -13.11 -5.76
C PRO A 32 0.90 -12.50 -6.89
N TYR A 33 0.41 -12.54 -8.11
CA TYR A 33 1.15 -12.01 -9.24
C TYR A 33 0.18 -11.45 -10.27
N PRO A 34 0.45 -10.27 -10.77
CA PRO A 34 1.65 -9.45 -10.61
C PRO A 34 1.72 -8.67 -9.29
N ALA A 35 0.65 -8.67 -8.50
CA ALA A 35 0.46 -7.95 -7.26
C ALA A 35 0.23 -6.44 -7.50
N ALA A 36 -0.70 -5.89 -6.74
CA ALA A 36 -0.92 -4.45 -6.72
C ALA A 36 0.28 -3.79 -6.05
N TRP A 37 0.59 -2.55 -6.44
CA TRP A 37 1.76 -1.87 -5.91
C TRP A 37 1.50 -0.39 -5.70
N CYS A 38 2.31 0.20 -4.86
CA CYS A 38 2.31 1.64 -4.63
C CYS A 38 3.71 2.06 -4.25
N GLU A 39 3.91 3.36 -4.04
CA GLU A 39 5.18 3.88 -3.57
C GLU A 39 4.98 4.59 -2.26
N TRP A 40 5.86 4.32 -1.30
CA TRP A 40 5.92 5.08 -0.07
C TRP A 40 6.96 6.18 -0.22
N ILE A 41 6.60 7.38 0.17
CA ILE A 41 7.48 8.55 0.06
C ILE A 41 7.79 9.06 1.45
N SER A 42 9.07 9.06 1.80
CA SER A 42 9.52 9.54 3.11
C SER A 42 9.52 11.07 3.15
N PRO A 43 9.61 11.65 4.36
CA PRO A 43 9.75 13.11 4.48
C PRO A 43 10.94 13.67 3.72
N ASP A 44 11.96 12.84 3.47
CA ASP A 44 13.16 13.22 2.73
C ASP A 44 12.99 13.08 1.21
N ASN A 45 11.78 12.76 0.74
CA ASN A 45 11.47 12.51 -0.67
C ASN A 45 12.12 11.25 -1.24
N ASN A 46 12.49 10.32 -0.40
CA ASN A 46 12.92 9.01 -0.85
C ASN A 46 11.69 8.17 -1.19
N ARG A 47 11.76 7.45 -2.31
CA ARG A 47 10.65 6.62 -2.76
C ARG A 47 10.98 5.15 -2.59
N PHE A 48 10.00 4.41 -2.08
CA PHE A 48 10.14 2.97 -1.85
C PHE A 48 9.00 2.25 -2.56
N GLY A 49 9.34 1.39 -3.51
CA GLY A 49 8.33 0.57 -4.19
C GLY A 49 7.81 -0.50 -3.23
N VAL A 50 6.50 -0.67 -3.18
CA VAL A 50 5.86 -1.62 -2.28
C VAL A 50 4.82 -2.42 -3.04
N LYS A 51 4.92 -3.74 -2.98
CA LYS A 51 3.90 -4.64 -3.51
C LYS A 51 2.98 -5.05 -2.37
N ILE A 52 1.69 -5.06 -2.62
CA ILE A 52 0.68 -5.36 -1.62
C ILE A 52 0.03 -6.68 -1.97
N TYR A 53 0.06 -7.64 -1.07
CA TYR A 53 -0.47 -8.98 -1.32
C TYR A 53 -1.78 -9.25 -0.60
N ARG A 54 -2.01 -8.57 0.52
CA ARG A 54 -3.18 -8.84 1.32
C ARG A 54 -3.61 -7.58 2.07
N THR A 55 -4.90 -7.30 2.08
CA THR A 55 -5.44 -6.11 2.73
C THR A 55 -6.75 -6.44 3.42
N THR A 56 -7.17 -5.56 4.32
CA THR A 56 -8.49 -5.58 4.94
C THR A 56 -9.08 -4.18 4.80
N PRO A 57 -10.26 -4.03 4.20
CA PRO A 57 -10.90 -2.73 4.11
C PRO A 57 -11.47 -2.32 5.47
N LEU A 58 -11.27 -1.06 5.83
CA LEU A 58 -11.76 -0.49 7.09
C LEU A 58 -12.56 0.77 6.79
N PRO A 59 -13.83 0.64 6.41
CA PRO A 59 -14.66 1.81 6.15
C PRO A 59 -14.77 2.69 7.38
N SER A 60 -14.51 3.99 7.23
CA SER A 60 -14.54 4.92 8.34
C SER A 60 -14.55 6.34 7.80
N LYS A 61 -15.30 7.21 8.45
CA LYS A 61 -15.30 8.61 8.07
C LYS A 61 -14.03 9.27 8.59
N HIS A 62 -13.38 10.04 7.73
CA HIS A 62 -12.17 10.76 8.11
C HIS A 62 -11.97 11.95 7.17
N ASN A 63 -11.07 12.84 7.57
CA ASN A 63 -10.72 14.02 6.78
C ASN A 63 -9.28 13.96 6.27
N TYR A 64 -8.67 12.78 6.25
CA TYR A 64 -7.30 12.63 5.79
C TYR A 64 -7.25 12.56 4.28
N ALA A 65 -6.15 13.06 3.70
CA ALA A 65 -5.94 12.96 2.26
C ALA A 65 -5.72 11.51 1.85
N PRO A 66 -6.26 11.10 0.70
CA PRO A 66 -5.98 9.74 0.20
C PRO A 66 -4.49 9.49 0.08
N GLY A 67 -4.02 8.34 0.54
CA GLY A 67 -2.61 8.01 0.55
C GLY A 67 -1.90 8.34 1.84
N SER A 68 -2.57 8.96 2.81
CA SER A 68 -1.97 9.22 4.13
C SER A 68 -1.72 7.90 4.85
N ILE A 69 -0.54 7.75 5.44
CA ILE A 69 -0.17 6.53 6.15
C ILE A 69 -0.41 6.72 7.64
N HIS A 70 -1.11 5.77 8.23
CA HIS A 70 -1.41 5.76 9.66
C HIS A 70 -0.94 4.44 10.24
N THR A 71 0.06 4.49 11.10
CA THR A 71 0.66 3.29 11.68
C THR A 71 1.03 3.53 13.12
N ASP A 72 0.98 2.48 13.93
CA ASP A 72 1.49 2.53 15.29
C ASP A 72 2.99 2.21 15.34
N GLY A 73 3.58 1.91 14.18
CA GLY A 73 4.99 1.57 14.09
C GLY A 73 5.32 0.15 14.56
N LYS A 74 4.33 -0.63 14.94
CA LYS A 74 4.54 -1.96 15.52
C LYS A 74 3.68 -3.06 14.91
N ASN A 75 2.38 -2.83 14.77
CA ASN A 75 1.45 -3.90 14.47
C ASN A 75 0.67 -3.72 13.17
N HIS A 76 0.40 -2.50 12.75
CA HIS A 76 -0.44 -2.29 11.58
C HIS A 76 -0.01 -1.11 10.74
N ILE A 77 -0.40 -1.16 9.48
CA ILE A 77 -0.20 -0.09 8.51
C ILE A 77 -1.56 0.14 7.86
N ASP A 78 -2.14 1.31 8.08
CA ASP A 78 -3.41 1.70 7.49
C ASP A 78 -3.16 2.88 6.56
N ILE A 79 -3.74 2.83 5.37
CA ILE A 79 -3.58 3.91 4.39
C ILE A 79 -4.95 4.47 4.07
N ALA A 80 -5.09 5.80 4.18
CA ALA A 80 -6.36 6.47 3.97
C ALA A 80 -6.79 6.38 2.50
N CYS A 81 -8.06 6.13 2.29
CA CYS A 81 -8.68 6.17 0.97
C CYS A 81 -9.96 6.99 1.06
N THR A 82 -10.77 7.01 0.00
CA THR A 82 -11.91 7.92 -0.07
C THR A 82 -12.94 7.71 1.04
N ASP A 83 -13.24 6.46 1.37
CA ASP A 83 -14.31 6.15 2.33
C ASP A 83 -13.82 5.46 3.60
N GLY A 84 -12.52 5.44 3.85
CA GLY A 84 -12.00 4.78 5.02
C GLY A 84 -10.51 4.55 4.93
N PHE A 85 -10.09 3.37 5.38
CA PHE A 85 -8.69 2.98 5.36
C PHE A 85 -8.53 1.59 4.76
N ILE A 86 -7.35 1.33 4.23
CA ILE A 86 -6.94 -0.01 3.84
C ILE A 86 -5.86 -0.44 4.80
N ARG A 87 -6.12 -1.50 5.54
CA ARG A 87 -5.10 -2.12 6.40
C ARG A 87 -4.29 -3.09 5.59
N ILE A 88 -2.99 -2.85 5.51
CA ILE A 88 -2.09 -3.71 4.78
C ILE A 88 -1.69 -4.86 5.68
N GLU A 89 -2.00 -6.08 5.26
CA GLU A 89 -1.70 -7.27 6.06
C GLU A 89 -0.42 -7.95 5.63
N GLU A 90 -0.18 -8.00 4.31
CA GLU A 90 0.99 -8.66 3.76
C GLU A 90 1.51 -7.86 2.59
N LEU A 91 2.81 -7.65 2.54
CA LEU A 91 3.43 -6.77 1.56
C LEU A 91 4.87 -7.16 1.31
N GLN A 92 5.46 -6.55 0.28
CA GLN A 92 6.88 -6.71 -0.02
C GLN A 92 7.49 -5.36 -0.35
N LEU A 93 8.36 -4.89 0.51
CA LEU A 93 9.12 -3.67 0.24
C LEU A 93 10.23 -3.99 -0.77
N ALA A 94 10.54 -3.04 -1.65
CA ALA A 94 11.59 -3.23 -2.65
C ALA A 94 12.90 -3.63 -1.96
N GLY A 95 13.52 -4.70 -2.48
CA GLY A 95 14.76 -5.21 -1.91
C GLY A 95 14.59 -6.12 -0.70
N LYS A 96 13.36 -6.38 -0.29
CA LYS A 96 13.07 -7.25 0.85
C LYS A 96 12.15 -8.39 0.47
N LYS A 97 11.97 -9.33 1.37
CA LYS A 97 11.08 -10.46 1.15
C LYS A 97 9.63 -10.09 1.45
N ARG A 98 8.70 -10.86 0.90
CA ARG A 98 7.29 -10.76 1.25
C ARG A 98 7.11 -11.10 2.73
N MET A 99 6.38 -10.28 3.45
CA MET A 99 6.20 -10.46 4.88
C MET A 99 4.93 -9.81 5.38
N ALA A 100 4.52 -10.15 6.60
CA ALA A 100 3.39 -9.51 7.24
C ALA A 100 3.78 -8.11 7.71
N ALA A 101 2.79 -7.22 7.85
CA ALA A 101 3.04 -5.85 8.25
C ALA A 101 3.82 -5.74 9.58
N PRO A 102 3.49 -6.49 10.64
CA PRO A 102 4.28 -6.40 11.88
C PRO A 102 5.75 -6.77 11.68
N ASP A 103 6.01 -7.73 10.81
CA ASP A 103 7.39 -8.15 10.54
C ASP A 103 8.18 -7.06 9.83
N LEU A 104 7.52 -6.36 8.90
CA LEU A 104 8.16 -5.23 8.23
C LEU A 104 8.47 -4.11 9.22
N LEU A 105 7.54 -3.82 10.10
CA LEU A 105 7.70 -2.71 11.06
C LEU A 105 8.81 -2.94 12.06
N ARG A 106 9.24 -4.18 12.26
CA ARG A 106 10.39 -4.47 13.12
C ARG A 106 11.70 -3.98 12.53
N GLY A 107 11.80 -3.92 11.20
CA GLY A 107 13.04 -3.55 10.54
C GLY A 107 12.97 -2.28 9.71
N PHE A 108 11.82 -1.66 9.61
CA PHE A 108 11.62 -0.48 8.80
C PHE A 108 10.86 0.58 9.60
N HIS A 109 11.44 1.76 9.73
CA HIS A 109 10.81 2.84 10.51
C HIS A 109 9.79 3.59 9.67
N LEU A 110 8.57 3.07 9.65
CA LEU A 110 7.45 3.73 8.99
C LEU A 110 6.68 4.55 10.02
N ASN A 111 6.30 5.76 9.66
CA ASN A 111 5.52 6.63 10.54
C ASN A 111 4.54 7.47 9.72
N ASP A 112 3.77 8.32 10.41
CA ASP A 112 2.72 9.12 9.77
C ASP A 112 3.26 10.22 8.86
N GLU A 113 4.55 10.46 8.87
CA GLU A 113 5.17 11.45 7.98
C GLU A 113 5.38 10.92 6.57
N PHE A 114 5.35 9.61 6.40
CA PHE A 114 5.38 9.01 5.07
C PHE A 114 4.01 9.17 4.41
N ARG A 115 4.01 9.14 3.09
CA ARG A 115 2.76 9.10 2.34
C ARG A 115 2.84 8.04 1.26
N CYS A 116 1.69 7.65 0.73
CA CYS A 116 1.59 6.61 -0.28
C CYS A 116 1.07 7.21 -1.58
N GLU A 117 1.69 6.86 -2.70
CA GLU A 117 1.24 7.29 -4.03
C GLU A 117 1.03 6.13 -4.96
#